data_1c2c011fa41290c9548592d5990e3b8d
#
_entry.id   1c2c011fa41290c9548592d5990e3b8d
#
_cell.length_a   1.000
_cell.length_b   1.000
_cell.length_c   1.000
_cell.angle_alpha   90.00
_cell.angle_beta   90.00
_cell.angle_gamma   90.00
#
_symmetry.space_group_name_H-M   'P 1'
#
loop_
_entity.id
_entity.type
_entity.pdbx_description
1 polymer ?
#
loop_
_entity_poly.entity_id
_entity_poly.type
_entity_poly.pdbx_seq_one_letter_code
_entity_poly.pdbx_strand_id
1 'polypeptide(L)'
;MQKPQLLIALSVTFAALALSVKANSLDDIRQLGEIRLGSSVDYEPFYSKQNGKLTGFAVELGDALTAKLGVTASWRKVDFDSLLVTVQQDRLDAAIASHTVTAARAQIVDFTMPHYCTGTVIVSKAGGPLTPEALKGKVVAVTWSSTFAAFARTIPNVRSVLSFIKEDDALESLRKAQVDAYITDRFFAVAAIRQYPTPSLQIPKLRTTEKIAIAVRKGNASLLKGLNDAMSALLSDGTYAKLSQKYFASDIRCQ
;
A
#
# COMPACT_ATOMS: atom_id res chain seq x y z
N MET A 1 22.83 69.46 31.38
CA MET A 1 21.60 69.33 30.56
C MET A 1 21.85 68.20 29.55
N GLN A 2 21.36 66.96 29.90
CA GLN A 2 21.46 65.78 29.02
C GLN A 2 20.18 65.69 28.20
N LYS A 3 20.31 65.56 26.88
CA LYS A 3 19.21 65.31 25.95
C LYS A 3 18.89 63.82 25.90
N PRO A 4 17.64 63.37 25.98
CA PRO A 4 17.30 61.96 25.80
C PRO A 4 17.34 61.61 24.31
N GLN A 5 18.07 60.53 23.98
CA GLN A 5 18.03 59.91 22.66
C GLN A 5 16.83 58.94 22.60
N LEU A 6 15.92 59.22 21.67
CA LEU A 6 14.73 58.41 21.40
C LEU A 6 15.15 57.24 20.46
N LEU A 7 15.20 56.04 21.00
CA LEU A 7 15.42 54.82 20.22
C LEU A 7 14.07 54.34 19.63
N ILE A 8 13.92 54.54 18.33
CA ILE A 8 12.78 53.98 17.57
C ILE A 8 13.10 52.51 17.25
N ALA A 9 12.46 51.58 17.94
CA ALA A 9 12.52 50.18 17.63
C ALA A 9 11.60 49.86 16.43
N LEU A 10 12.19 49.57 15.28
CA LEU A 10 11.48 49.16 14.08
C LEU A 10 11.19 47.67 14.16
N SER A 11 9.97 47.31 14.55
CA SER A 11 9.52 45.93 14.57
C SER A 11 9.18 45.47 13.15
N VAL A 12 10.07 44.69 12.52
CA VAL A 12 9.80 44.02 11.25
C VAL A 12 8.97 42.76 11.54
N THR A 13 7.67 42.85 11.30
CA THR A 13 6.78 41.70 11.35
C THR A 13 6.98 40.85 10.09
N PHE A 14 7.67 39.74 10.22
CA PHE A 14 7.81 38.74 9.16
C PHE A 14 6.48 37.95 9.07
N ALA A 15 5.59 38.37 8.17
CA ALA A 15 4.42 37.59 7.80
C ALA A 15 4.91 36.37 6.99
N ALA A 16 5.04 35.22 7.64
CA ALA A 16 5.27 33.95 6.96
C ALA A 16 4.03 33.63 6.12
N LEU A 17 4.05 33.95 4.82
CA LEU A 17 3.10 33.36 3.86
C LEU A 17 3.36 31.85 3.84
N ALA A 18 2.50 31.10 4.53
CA ALA A 18 2.40 29.67 4.34
C ALA A 18 1.90 29.44 2.90
N LEU A 19 2.82 29.23 1.96
CA LEU A 19 2.49 28.73 0.62
C LEU A 19 1.85 27.37 0.81
N SER A 20 0.51 27.33 0.76
CA SER A 20 -0.26 26.10 0.71
C SER A 20 0.13 25.42 -0.60
N VAL A 21 0.99 24.39 -0.54
CA VAL A 21 1.31 23.57 -1.69
C VAL A 21 0.01 22.86 -2.09
N LYS A 22 -0.59 23.35 -3.17
CA LYS A 22 -1.81 22.76 -3.73
C LYS A 22 -1.42 21.45 -4.43
N ALA A 23 -2.10 20.36 -4.10
CA ALA A 23 -1.93 19.10 -4.82
C ALA A 23 -2.21 19.30 -6.32
N ASN A 24 -1.44 18.63 -7.18
CA ASN A 24 -1.70 18.63 -8.61
C ASN A 24 -3.13 18.12 -8.88
N SER A 25 -3.96 18.95 -9.46
CA SER A 25 -5.26 18.51 -9.98
C SER A 25 -5.05 17.55 -11.16
N LEU A 26 -6.10 16.86 -11.60
CA LEU A 26 -6.00 16.02 -12.81
C LEU A 26 -5.60 16.85 -14.04
N ASP A 27 -6.05 18.10 -14.13
CA ASP A 27 -5.70 18.98 -15.25
C ASP A 27 -4.24 19.41 -15.20
N ASP A 28 -3.71 19.71 -14.01
CA ASP A 28 -2.27 19.97 -13.84
C ASP A 28 -1.43 18.75 -14.25
N ILE A 29 -1.83 17.54 -13.83
CA ILE A 29 -1.18 16.28 -14.20
C ILE A 29 -1.20 16.06 -15.71
N ARG A 30 -2.34 16.35 -16.38
CA ARG A 30 -2.45 16.26 -17.84
C ARG A 30 -1.55 17.27 -18.56
N GLN A 31 -1.45 18.49 -18.04
CA GLN A 31 -0.55 19.49 -18.60
C GLN A 31 0.93 19.09 -18.45
N LEU A 32 1.30 18.45 -17.33
CA LEU A 32 2.63 17.90 -17.11
C LEU A 32 2.91 16.66 -17.97
N GLY A 33 1.87 15.95 -18.44
CA GLY A 33 1.97 14.72 -19.20
C GLY A 33 2.40 13.50 -18.36
N GLU A 34 2.57 13.67 -17.06
CA GLU A 34 3.11 12.63 -16.15
C GLU A 34 2.38 12.67 -14.80
N ILE A 35 2.13 11.48 -14.22
CA ILE A 35 1.63 11.30 -12.86
C ILE A 35 2.65 10.56 -12.01
N ARG A 36 2.92 11.06 -10.79
CA ARG A 36 3.85 10.46 -9.83
C ARG A 36 3.15 9.37 -9.03
N LEU A 37 3.43 8.10 -9.37
CA LEU A 37 2.88 6.94 -8.69
C LEU A 37 3.89 6.36 -7.70
N GLY A 38 3.44 6.10 -6.47
CA GLY A 38 4.24 5.43 -5.44
C GLY A 38 3.84 3.98 -5.27
N SER A 39 4.85 3.12 -5.13
CA SER A 39 4.65 1.74 -4.69
C SER A 39 5.82 1.28 -3.82
N SER A 40 5.57 0.27 -2.96
CA SER A 40 6.65 -0.54 -2.40
C SER A 40 7.16 -1.49 -3.48
N VAL A 41 8.38 -2.01 -3.32
CA VAL A 41 8.88 -3.14 -4.12
C VAL A 41 8.93 -4.38 -3.23
N ASP A 42 9.07 -5.56 -3.85
CA ASP A 42 9.21 -6.84 -3.15
C ASP A 42 7.89 -7.29 -2.49
N TYR A 43 6.78 -7.24 -3.28
CA TYR A 43 5.46 -7.72 -2.89
C TYR A 43 4.81 -8.48 -4.06
N GLU A 44 5.39 -9.61 -4.45
CA GLU A 44 4.85 -10.43 -5.53
C GLU A 44 3.48 -11.04 -5.18
N PRO A 45 2.54 -11.12 -6.14
CA PRO A 45 2.66 -10.79 -7.56
C PRO A 45 2.25 -9.35 -7.91
N PHE A 46 2.11 -8.46 -6.93
CA PHE A 46 1.67 -7.07 -7.13
C PHE A 46 2.79 -6.18 -7.62
N TYR A 47 3.97 -6.32 -7.04
CA TYR A 47 5.18 -5.54 -7.34
C TYR A 47 6.40 -6.44 -7.32
N SER A 48 7.18 -6.38 -8.37
CA SER A 48 8.50 -7.01 -8.43
C SER A 48 9.41 -6.23 -9.37
N LYS A 49 10.69 -6.53 -9.32
CA LYS A 49 11.67 -5.96 -10.23
C LYS A 49 12.27 -7.08 -11.07
N GLN A 50 12.00 -7.06 -12.39
CA GLN A 50 12.56 -8.01 -13.33
C GLN A 50 13.47 -7.28 -14.33
N ASN A 51 14.71 -7.71 -14.46
CA ASN A 51 15.70 -7.09 -15.34
C ASN A 51 15.84 -5.56 -15.16
N GLY A 52 15.75 -5.10 -13.92
CA GLY A 52 15.82 -3.67 -13.58
C GLY A 52 14.51 -2.88 -13.77
N LYS A 53 13.49 -3.47 -14.40
CA LYS A 53 12.19 -2.84 -14.66
C LYS A 53 11.18 -3.27 -13.60
N LEU A 54 10.39 -2.30 -13.11
CA LEU A 54 9.26 -2.57 -12.23
C LEU A 54 8.15 -3.28 -13.00
N THR A 55 7.56 -4.32 -12.43
CA THR A 55 6.48 -5.13 -13.00
C THR A 55 5.55 -5.66 -11.90
N GLY A 56 4.46 -6.30 -12.27
CA GLY A 56 3.47 -6.87 -11.36
C GLY A 56 2.08 -6.33 -11.62
N PHE A 57 1.08 -6.95 -10.98
CA PHE A 57 -0.32 -6.60 -11.21
C PHE A 57 -0.61 -5.12 -10.98
N ALA A 58 -0.16 -4.55 -9.87
CA ALA A 58 -0.46 -3.18 -9.53
C ALA A 58 0.31 -2.17 -10.40
N VAL A 59 1.50 -2.55 -10.88
CA VAL A 59 2.26 -1.73 -11.84
C VAL A 59 1.54 -1.67 -13.17
N GLU A 60 1.18 -2.82 -13.75
CA GLU A 60 0.48 -2.87 -15.03
C GLU A 60 -0.94 -2.26 -14.95
N LEU A 61 -1.61 -2.41 -13.81
CA LEU A 61 -2.88 -1.72 -13.56
C LEU A 61 -2.70 -0.19 -13.51
N GLY A 62 -1.66 0.29 -12.80
CA GLY A 62 -1.33 1.71 -12.74
C GLY A 62 -1.01 2.28 -14.12
N ASP A 63 -0.20 1.58 -14.92
CA ASP A 63 0.11 1.98 -16.30
C ASP A 63 -1.14 2.01 -17.18
N ALA A 64 -2.04 1.04 -17.04
CA ALA A 64 -3.32 1.03 -17.76
C ALA A 64 -4.25 2.18 -17.35
N LEU A 65 -4.31 2.50 -16.04
CA LEU A 65 -5.08 3.64 -15.52
C LEU A 65 -4.55 4.97 -16.07
N THR A 66 -3.22 5.16 -16.03
CA THR A 66 -2.60 6.41 -16.50
C THR A 66 -2.75 6.59 -18.00
N ALA A 67 -2.72 5.50 -18.78
CA ALA A 67 -3.04 5.54 -20.21
C ALA A 67 -4.49 6.02 -20.45
N LYS A 68 -5.47 5.60 -19.63
CA LYS A 68 -6.86 6.11 -19.71
C LYS A 68 -6.96 7.59 -19.32
N LEU A 69 -6.09 8.09 -18.46
CA LEU A 69 -6.01 9.52 -18.10
C LEU A 69 -5.31 10.37 -19.17
N GLY A 70 -4.63 9.75 -20.15
CA GLY A 70 -3.86 10.41 -21.19
C GLY A 70 -2.49 10.90 -20.71
N VAL A 71 -1.90 10.26 -19.71
CA VAL A 71 -0.59 10.60 -19.11
C VAL A 71 0.29 9.37 -18.96
N THR A 72 1.58 9.57 -18.68
CA THR A 72 2.54 8.51 -18.38
C THR A 72 2.73 8.33 -16.87
N ALA A 73 3.01 7.11 -16.43
CA ALA A 73 3.32 6.83 -15.03
C ALA A 73 4.81 7.05 -14.73
N SER A 74 5.11 7.86 -13.72
CA SER A 74 6.43 8.00 -13.12
C SER A 74 6.47 7.28 -11.78
N TRP A 75 6.99 6.05 -11.78
CA TRP A 75 7.00 5.21 -10.60
C TRP A 75 8.11 5.58 -9.62
N ARG A 76 7.76 5.71 -8.35
CA ARG A 76 8.66 5.96 -7.23
C ARG A 76 8.59 4.82 -6.22
N LYS A 77 9.76 4.28 -5.87
CA LYS A 77 9.88 3.33 -4.76
C LYS A 77 9.82 4.09 -3.43
N VAL A 78 8.91 3.70 -2.56
CA VAL A 78 8.76 4.24 -1.20
C VAL A 78 8.39 3.07 -0.28
N ASP A 79 8.93 3.02 0.92
CA ASP A 79 8.57 1.99 1.88
C ASP A 79 7.08 2.07 2.24
N PHE A 80 6.44 0.93 2.43
CA PHE A 80 4.99 0.79 2.58
C PHE A 80 4.40 1.72 3.65
N ASP A 81 5.04 1.82 4.81
CA ASP A 81 4.62 2.64 5.95
C ASP A 81 4.69 4.15 5.68
N SER A 82 5.54 4.57 4.74
CA SER A 82 5.78 5.97 4.38
C SER A 82 4.93 6.44 3.20
N LEU A 83 4.33 5.53 2.43
CA LEU A 83 3.61 5.86 1.18
C LEU A 83 2.45 6.84 1.40
N LEU A 84 1.57 6.58 2.38
CA LEU A 84 0.41 7.44 2.59
C LEU A 84 0.80 8.84 3.07
N VAL A 85 1.83 8.95 3.89
CA VAL A 85 2.38 10.26 4.31
C VAL A 85 3.01 10.99 3.13
N THR A 86 3.69 10.27 2.24
CA THR A 86 4.30 10.83 1.03
C THR A 86 3.24 11.39 0.07
N VAL A 87 2.07 10.71 -0.06
CA VAL A 87 0.90 11.21 -0.79
C VAL A 87 0.29 12.43 -0.09
N GLN A 88 0.13 12.38 1.24
CA GLN A 88 -0.41 13.49 2.03
C GLN A 88 0.44 14.76 1.86
N GLN A 89 1.77 14.60 1.78
CA GLN A 89 2.74 15.69 1.60
C GLN A 89 2.87 16.17 0.15
N ASP A 90 2.05 15.67 -0.79
CA ASP A 90 2.09 16.01 -2.21
C ASP A 90 3.42 15.69 -2.92
N ARG A 91 4.17 14.72 -2.41
CA ARG A 91 5.39 14.22 -3.02
C ARG A 91 5.12 13.09 -4.03
N LEU A 92 3.92 12.50 -3.95
CA LEU A 92 3.30 11.57 -4.89
C LEU A 92 1.88 12.06 -5.19
N ASP A 93 1.40 11.82 -6.40
CA ASP A 93 0.02 12.10 -6.78
C ASP A 93 -0.92 10.97 -6.32
N ALA A 94 -0.45 9.72 -6.42
CA ALA A 94 -1.18 8.56 -5.92
C ALA A 94 -0.24 7.46 -5.43
N ALA A 95 -0.76 6.58 -4.55
CA ALA A 95 -0.08 5.36 -4.12
C ALA A 95 -0.92 4.13 -4.50
N ILE A 96 -0.29 3.21 -5.25
CA ILE A 96 -0.84 1.90 -5.60
C ILE A 96 0.04 0.85 -4.93
N ALA A 97 -0.30 0.46 -3.71
CA ALA A 97 0.59 -0.35 -2.86
C ALA A 97 -0.18 -1.30 -1.93
N SER A 98 -1.27 -1.86 -2.41
CA SER A 98 -2.08 -2.85 -1.66
C SER A 98 -2.58 -2.34 -0.30
N HIS A 99 -2.86 -1.03 -0.20
CA HIS A 99 -3.38 -0.45 1.02
C HIS A 99 -4.85 -0.84 1.25
N THR A 100 -5.11 -1.49 2.37
CA THR A 100 -6.47 -1.70 2.87
C THR A 100 -7.12 -0.37 3.22
N VAL A 101 -8.35 -0.16 2.78
CA VAL A 101 -9.17 0.99 3.18
C VAL A 101 -9.56 0.83 4.64
N THR A 102 -9.07 1.72 5.50
CA THR A 102 -9.42 1.76 6.92
C THR A 102 -9.83 3.17 7.33
N ALA A 103 -10.64 3.30 8.39
CA ALA A 103 -11.05 4.61 8.91
C ALA A 103 -9.84 5.47 9.29
N ALA A 104 -8.80 4.88 9.89
CA ALA A 104 -7.58 5.60 10.27
C ALA A 104 -6.83 6.15 9.04
N ARG A 105 -6.64 5.33 7.99
CA ARG A 105 -5.98 5.76 6.75
C ARG A 105 -6.81 6.81 6.00
N ALA A 106 -8.15 6.69 6.02
CA ALA A 106 -9.06 7.65 5.40
C ALA A 106 -9.09 9.03 6.10
N GLN A 107 -8.47 9.18 7.27
CA GLN A 107 -8.26 10.51 7.88
C GLN A 107 -7.19 11.33 7.16
N ILE A 108 -6.19 10.68 6.54
CA ILE A 108 -5.01 11.33 5.97
C ILE A 108 -5.00 11.35 4.43
N VAL A 109 -5.68 10.40 3.79
CA VAL A 109 -5.79 10.29 2.32
C VAL A 109 -7.23 10.01 1.92
N ASP A 110 -7.57 10.20 0.64
CA ASP A 110 -8.79 9.68 0.04
C ASP A 110 -8.47 8.42 -0.77
N PHE A 111 -9.41 7.50 -0.84
CA PHE A 111 -9.27 6.24 -1.55
C PHE A 111 -10.21 6.18 -2.75
N THR A 112 -9.72 5.62 -3.87
CA THR A 112 -10.57 5.26 -5.01
C THR A 112 -11.58 4.18 -4.62
N MET A 113 -12.47 3.84 -5.56
CA MET A 113 -13.19 2.57 -5.49
C MET A 113 -12.18 1.42 -5.31
N PRO A 114 -12.51 0.38 -4.53
CA PRO A 114 -11.63 -0.76 -4.38
C PRO A 114 -11.36 -1.44 -5.71
N HIS A 115 -10.08 -1.71 -5.99
CA HIS A 115 -9.70 -2.40 -7.23
C HIS A 115 -9.51 -3.92 -7.03
N TYR A 116 -9.36 -4.39 -5.80
CA TYR A 116 -9.49 -5.81 -5.47
C TYR A 116 -9.87 -6.02 -4.00
N CYS A 117 -10.32 -7.26 -3.70
CA CYS A 117 -10.54 -7.72 -2.34
C CYS A 117 -9.64 -8.92 -2.01
N THR A 118 -9.05 -8.87 -0.84
CA THR A 118 -8.19 -9.92 -0.30
C THR A 118 -8.61 -10.29 1.13
N GLY A 119 -7.73 -10.89 1.88
CA GLY A 119 -7.95 -11.14 3.32
C GLY A 119 -6.70 -11.64 4.03
N THR A 120 -6.79 -11.55 5.33
CA THR A 120 -5.74 -11.97 6.27
C THR A 120 -5.64 -13.48 6.36
N VAL A 121 -4.45 -14.03 6.20
CA VAL A 121 -4.15 -15.46 6.42
C VAL A 121 -2.99 -15.61 7.42
N ILE A 122 -2.99 -16.77 8.09
CA ILE A 122 -1.91 -17.21 8.98
C ILE A 122 -1.12 -18.28 8.24
N VAL A 123 0.07 -17.93 7.77
CA VAL A 123 0.97 -18.87 7.09
C VAL A 123 1.85 -19.54 8.13
N SER A 124 2.03 -20.85 8.04
CA SER A 124 2.94 -21.61 8.89
C SER A 124 3.61 -22.73 8.11
N LYS A 125 4.65 -23.34 8.67
CA LYS A 125 5.19 -24.60 8.18
C LYS A 125 4.20 -25.73 8.38
N ALA A 126 4.37 -26.84 7.67
CA ALA A 126 3.57 -28.04 7.83
C ALA A 126 3.46 -28.45 9.31
N GLY A 127 2.22 -28.66 9.79
CA GLY A 127 1.93 -28.95 11.20
C GLY A 127 1.96 -27.75 12.15
N GLY A 128 2.25 -26.53 11.66
CA GLY A 128 2.22 -25.32 12.45
C GLY A 128 0.82 -24.72 12.64
N PRO A 129 0.73 -23.58 13.37
CA PRO A 129 -0.54 -22.95 13.72
C PRO A 129 -1.19 -22.31 12.48
N LEU A 130 -2.50 -22.54 12.29
CA LEU A 130 -3.29 -21.99 11.19
C LEU A 130 -4.51 -21.19 11.66
N THR A 131 -4.73 -21.07 12.97
CA THR A 131 -5.85 -20.30 13.54
C THR A 131 -5.35 -19.36 14.64
N PRO A 132 -6.07 -18.27 14.95
CA PRO A 132 -5.69 -17.37 16.02
C PRO A 132 -5.52 -18.06 17.36
N GLU A 133 -6.39 -19.04 17.67
CA GLU A 133 -6.33 -19.80 18.93
C GLU A 133 -5.06 -20.65 19.03
N ALA A 134 -4.61 -21.20 17.89
CA ALA A 134 -3.38 -22.00 17.82
C ALA A 134 -2.10 -21.16 17.96
N LEU A 135 -2.20 -19.82 17.90
CA LEU A 135 -1.06 -18.90 18.10
C LEU A 135 -0.73 -18.65 19.58
N LYS A 136 -1.47 -19.23 20.52
CA LYS A 136 -1.16 -19.12 21.95
C LYS A 136 0.27 -19.60 22.23
N GLY A 137 1.07 -18.75 22.87
CA GLY A 137 2.49 -19.02 23.20
C GLY A 137 3.46 -18.99 21.99
N LYS A 138 2.98 -18.63 20.80
CA LYS A 138 3.75 -18.63 19.56
C LYS A 138 4.38 -17.27 19.28
N VAL A 139 5.45 -17.26 18.49
CA VAL A 139 6.08 -16.07 17.91
C VAL A 139 5.55 -15.86 16.51
N VAL A 140 5.04 -14.67 16.20
CA VAL A 140 4.36 -14.35 14.95
C VAL A 140 5.10 -13.23 14.23
N ALA A 141 5.35 -13.40 12.94
CA ALA A 141 5.82 -12.34 12.06
C ALA A 141 4.66 -11.57 11.44
N VAL A 142 4.85 -10.27 11.23
CA VAL A 142 3.93 -9.38 10.51
C VAL A 142 4.74 -8.32 9.76
N THR A 143 4.13 -7.68 8.76
CA THR A 143 4.70 -6.49 8.13
C THR A 143 4.33 -5.25 8.94
N TRP A 144 5.30 -4.38 9.18
CA TRP A 144 5.12 -3.13 9.91
C TRP A 144 4.04 -2.25 9.27
N SER A 145 3.25 -1.52 10.08
CA SER A 145 2.17 -0.62 9.64
C SER A 145 1.04 -1.28 8.82
N SER A 146 1.00 -2.61 8.74
CA SER A 146 -0.07 -3.35 8.06
C SER A 146 -1.30 -3.55 8.94
N THR A 147 -2.45 -3.86 8.31
CA THR A 147 -3.65 -4.34 9.01
C THR A 147 -3.38 -5.69 9.68
N PHE A 148 -2.47 -6.49 9.14
CA PHE A 148 -2.03 -7.77 9.70
C PHE A 148 -1.32 -7.59 11.05
N ALA A 149 -0.48 -6.54 11.18
CA ALA A 149 0.15 -6.19 12.46
C ALA A 149 -0.89 -5.74 13.50
N ALA A 150 -1.91 -4.97 13.08
CA ALA A 150 -3.02 -4.59 13.96
C ALA A 150 -3.80 -5.83 14.39
N PHE A 151 -4.15 -6.73 13.47
CA PHE A 151 -4.84 -7.98 13.76
C PHE A 151 -4.03 -8.88 14.71
N ALA A 152 -2.75 -9.09 14.46
CA ALA A 152 -1.90 -9.91 15.31
C ALA A 152 -1.90 -9.47 16.78
N ARG A 153 -1.95 -8.15 17.03
CA ARG A 153 -1.99 -7.58 18.39
C ARG A 153 -3.32 -7.81 19.10
N THR A 154 -4.40 -8.14 18.38
CA THR A 154 -5.69 -8.50 18.99
C THR A 154 -5.79 -9.96 19.42
N ILE A 155 -4.84 -10.80 18.98
CA ILE A 155 -4.86 -12.24 19.29
C ILE A 155 -4.33 -12.45 20.72
N PRO A 156 -5.12 -13.03 21.62
CA PRO A 156 -4.73 -13.20 23.02
C PRO A 156 -3.60 -14.22 23.19
N ASN A 157 -2.74 -13.97 24.16
CA ASN A 157 -1.70 -14.91 24.58
C ASN A 157 -0.67 -15.30 23.49
N VAL A 158 -0.51 -14.52 22.42
CA VAL A 158 0.64 -14.63 21.54
C VAL A 158 1.89 -14.28 22.34
N ARG A 159 2.94 -15.08 22.20
CA ARG A 159 4.19 -14.87 22.94
C ARG A 159 4.89 -13.57 22.51
N SER A 160 4.95 -13.33 21.20
CA SER A 160 5.60 -12.15 20.62
C SER A 160 5.12 -11.91 19.20
N VAL A 161 4.97 -10.63 18.82
CA VAL A 161 4.70 -10.19 17.45
C VAL A 161 5.92 -9.44 16.95
N LEU A 162 6.66 -10.01 16.00
CA LEU A 162 7.83 -9.43 15.35
C LEU A 162 7.41 -8.73 14.08
N SER A 163 7.68 -7.43 13.99
CA SER A 163 7.32 -6.61 12.84
C SER A 163 8.53 -6.38 11.93
N PHE A 164 8.36 -6.65 10.65
CA PHE A 164 9.37 -6.48 9.61
C PHE A 164 8.98 -5.35 8.66
N ILE A 165 9.97 -4.64 8.13
CA ILE A 165 9.72 -3.58 7.13
C ILE A 165 9.40 -4.20 5.77
N LYS A 166 10.06 -5.33 5.43
CA LYS A 166 9.88 -6.04 4.16
C LYS A 166 9.13 -7.34 4.36
N GLU A 167 8.24 -7.64 3.42
CA GLU A 167 7.49 -8.90 3.36
C GLU A 167 8.41 -10.12 3.25
N ASP A 168 9.46 -10.01 2.43
CA ASP A 168 10.41 -11.10 2.23
C ASP A 168 11.20 -11.44 3.50
N ASP A 169 11.57 -10.44 4.31
CA ASP A 169 12.25 -10.68 5.59
C ASP A 169 11.33 -11.39 6.58
N ALA A 170 10.03 -11.02 6.62
CA ALA A 170 9.03 -11.69 7.44
C ALA A 170 8.84 -13.15 6.99
N LEU A 171 8.71 -13.38 5.69
CA LEU A 171 8.59 -14.73 5.12
C LEU A 171 9.83 -15.58 5.41
N GLU A 172 11.02 -15.01 5.22
CA GLU A 172 12.28 -15.72 5.46
C GLU A 172 12.47 -16.09 6.93
N SER A 173 12.01 -15.23 7.87
CA SER A 173 12.01 -15.56 9.30
C SER A 173 11.14 -16.79 9.60
N LEU A 174 9.99 -16.96 8.92
CA LEU A 174 9.17 -18.17 9.02
C LEU A 174 9.90 -19.38 8.39
N ARG A 175 10.49 -19.22 7.22
CA ARG A 175 11.21 -20.29 6.52
C ARG A 175 12.37 -20.82 7.35
N LYS A 176 13.10 -19.93 8.04
CA LYS A 176 14.22 -20.25 8.96
C LYS A 176 13.76 -20.73 10.34
N ALA A 177 12.46 -20.86 10.60
CA ALA A 177 11.88 -21.22 11.91
C ALA A 177 12.27 -20.25 13.06
N GLN A 178 12.53 -18.98 12.74
CA GLN A 178 12.73 -17.93 13.74
C GLN A 178 11.40 -17.46 14.34
N VAL A 179 10.30 -17.68 13.59
CA VAL A 179 8.93 -17.47 14.03
C VAL A 179 8.10 -18.73 13.74
N ASP A 180 6.97 -18.89 14.46
CA ASP A 180 6.06 -20.01 14.30
C ASP A 180 5.03 -19.82 13.18
N ALA A 181 4.68 -18.55 12.90
CA ALA A 181 3.71 -18.18 11.88
C ALA A 181 4.00 -16.78 11.31
N TYR A 182 3.51 -16.53 10.10
CA TYR A 182 3.49 -15.21 9.46
C TYR A 182 2.05 -14.84 9.10
N ILE A 183 1.57 -13.68 9.56
CA ILE A 183 0.23 -13.18 9.24
C ILE A 183 0.37 -12.16 8.12
N THR A 184 -0.25 -12.43 6.98
CA THR A 184 -0.10 -11.64 5.76
C THR A 184 -1.33 -11.72 4.85
N ASP A 185 -1.21 -11.15 3.66
CA ASP A 185 -2.19 -11.20 2.58
C ASP A 185 -2.28 -12.58 1.93
N ARG A 186 -3.50 -12.99 1.56
CA ARG A 186 -3.74 -14.28 0.91
C ARG A 186 -2.99 -14.44 -0.41
N PHE A 187 -2.97 -13.42 -1.26
CA PHE A 187 -2.37 -13.53 -2.59
C PHE A 187 -0.84 -13.56 -2.52
N PHE A 188 -0.27 -12.75 -1.61
CA PHE A 188 1.16 -12.84 -1.31
C PHE A 188 1.52 -14.23 -0.79
N ALA A 189 0.76 -14.75 0.17
CA ALA A 189 1.00 -16.08 0.74
C ALA A 189 0.93 -17.20 -0.33
N VAL A 190 -0.05 -17.14 -1.25
CA VAL A 190 -0.17 -18.11 -2.36
C VAL A 190 1.02 -18.02 -3.29
N ALA A 191 1.49 -16.81 -3.63
CA ALA A 191 2.68 -16.61 -4.47
C ALA A 191 3.92 -17.15 -3.76
N ALA A 192 4.11 -16.85 -2.47
CA ALA A 192 5.24 -17.33 -1.68
C ALA A 192 5.33 -18.86 -1.63
N ILE A 193 4.20 -19.57 -1.48
CA ILE A 193 4.20 -21.05 -1.49
C ILE A 193 4.64 -21.59 -2.85
N ARG A 194 4.22 -20.95 -3.95
CA ARG A 194 4.64 -21.37 -5.30
C ARG A 194 6.12 -21.11 -5.55
N GLN A 195 6.61 -19.99 -5.08
CA GLN A 195 8.01 -19.58 -5.27
C GLN A 195 8.97 -20.40 -4.39
N TYR A 196 8.52 -20.75 -3.16
CA TYR A 196 9.35 -21.44 -2.16
C TYR A 196 8.68 -22.75 -1.71
N PRO A 197 8.78 -23.84 -2.51
CA PRO A 197 8.14 -25.13 -2.17
C PRO A 197 8.77 -25.80 -0.93
N THR A 198 9.96 -25.39 -0.53
CA THR A 198 10.69 -25.93 0.62
C THR A 198 11.16 -24.79 1.53
N PRO A 199 10.89 -24.85 2.86
CA PRO A 199 10.00 -25.81 3.54
C PRO A 199 8.55 -25.65 3.10
N SER A 200 7.76 -26.72 3.18
CA SER A 200 6.32 -26.69 2.86
C SER A 200 5.58 -25.72 3.78
N LEU A 201 4.93 -24.72 3.20
CA LEU A 201 4.10 -23.74 3.88
C LEU A 201 2.61 -24.08 3.69
N GLN A 202 1.79 -23.74 4.68
CA GLN A 202 0.34 -23.97 4.68
C GLN A 202 -0.41 -22.65 4.84
N ILE A 203 -1.55 -22.54 4.15
CA ILE A 203 -2.46 -21.40 4.23
C ILE A 203 -3.86 -21.92 4.58
N PRO A 204 -4.53 -21.37 5.61
CA PRO A 204 -5.92 -21.71 5.91
C PRO A 204 -6.89 -21.03 4.93
N LYS A 205 -8.18 -21.35 5.06
CA LYS A 205 -9.24 -20.58 4.41
C LYS A 205 -9.19 -19.11 4.84
N LEU A 206 -9.57 -18.23 3.92
CA LEU A 206 -9.71 -16.80 4.16
C LEU A 206 -10.61 -16.51 5.37
N ARG A 207 -10.16 -15.66 6.28
CA ARG A 207 -10.90 -15.33 7.51
C ARG A 207 -11.56 -13.95 7.45
N THR A 208 -10.98 -13.01 6.69
CA THR A 208 -11.45 -11.63 6.60
C THR A 208 -11.51 -11.21 5.14
N THR A 209 -12.33 -10.20 4.85
CA THR A 209 -12.34 -9.55 3.54
C THR A 209 -11.85 -8.13 3.72
N GLU A 210 -10.78 -7.79 3.03
CA GLU A 210 -10.18 -6.46 3.02
C GLU A 210 -10.33 -5.84 1.63
N LYS A 211 -10.81 -4.60 1.59
CA LYS A 211 -10.96 -3.80 0.36
C LYS A 211 -9.67 -3.02 0.14
N ILE A 212 -9.06 -3.21 -1.03
CA ILE A 212 -7.81 -2.57 -1.41
C ILE A 212 -8.07 -1.50 -2.44
N ALA A 213 -7.56 -0.29 -2.20
CA ALA A 213 -7.79 0.86 -3.07
C ALA A 213 -6.53 1.71 -3.27
N ILE A 214 -6.57 2.56 -4.30
CA ILE A 214 -5.52 3.52 -4.62
C ILE A 214 -5.71 4.73 -3.71
N ALA A 215 -4.63 5.18 -3.07
CA ALA A 215 -4.65 6.37 -2.22
C ALA A 215 -4.27 7.60 -3.03
N VAL A 216 -5.01 8.69 -2.85
CA VAL A 216 -4.72 10.02 -3.36
C VAL A 216 -4.71 11.02 -2.22
N ARG A 217 -4.09 12.20 -2.40
CA ARG A 217 -4.11 13.25 -1.40
C ARG A 217 -5.54 13.62 -1.02
N LYS A 218 -5.78 13.78 0.28
CA LYS A 218 -7.09 14.17 0.81
C LYS A 218 -7.59 15.47 0.19
N GLY A 219 -8.84 15.43 -0.29
CA GLY A 219 -9.49 16.55 -0.96
C GLY A 219 -9.15 16.73 -2.44
N ASN A 220 -8.33 15.85 -3.04
CA ASN A 220 -8.05 15.89 -4.49
C ASN A 220 -9.17 15.21 -5.29
N ALA A 221 -10.34 15.84 -5.30
CA ALA A 221 -11.55 15.28 -5.90
C ALA A 221 -11.42 15.05 -7.42
N SER A 222 -10.66 15.90 -8.14
CA SER A 222 -10.50 15.77 -9.60
C SER A 222 -9.69 14.52 -9.97
N LEU A 223 -8.56 14.29 -9.29
CA LEU A 223 -7.74 13.09 -9.52
C LEU A 223 -8.48 11.82 -9.06
N LEU A 224 -9.13 11.88 -7.89
CA LEU A 224 -9.94 10.76 -7.38
C LEU A 224 -11.03 10.34 -8.38
N LYS A 225 -11.77 11.32 -8.92
CA LYS A 225 -12.79 11.05 -9.94
C LYS A 225 -12.16 10.47 -11.21
N GLY A 226 -11.07 11.06 -11.71
CA GLY A 226 -10.40 10.57 -12.92
C GLY A 226 -9.91 9.14 -12.79
N LEU A 227 -9.31 8.77 -11.66
CA LEU A 227 -8.87 7.39 -11.40
C LEU A 227 -10.06 6.42 -11.29
N ASN A 228 -11.17 6.82 -10.68
CA ASN A 228 -12.38 6.00 -10.62
C ASN A 228 -13.02 5.80 -12.00
N ASP A 229 -13.08 6.85 -12.82
CA ASP A 229 -13.58 6.76 -14.20
C ASP A 229 -12.69 5.84 -15.05
N ALA A 230 -11.36 5.99 -14.93
CA ALA A 230 -10.39 5.13 -15.59
C ALA A 230 -10.52 3.66 -15.15
N MET A 231 -10.69 3.41 -13.84
CA MET A 231 -10.91 2.06 -13.31
C MET A 231 -12.21 1.46 -13.88
N SER A 232 -13.29 2.22 -13.90
CA SER A 232 -14.57 1.78 -14.48
C SER A 232 -14.42 1.42 -15.96
N ALA A 233 -13.64 2.18 -16.73
CA ALA A 233 -13.34 1.87 -18.11
C ALA A 233 -12.55 0.57 -18.28
N LEU A 234 -11.50 0.33 -17.44
CA LEU A 234 -10.73 -0.91 -17.48
C LEU A 234 -11.53 -2.14 -17.05
N LEU A 235 -12.49 -1.95 -16.16
CA LEU A 235 -13.44 -3.00 -15.77
C LEU A 235 -14.39 -3.36 -16.92
N SER A 236 -14.87 -2.34 -17.66
CA SER A 236 -15.84 -2.50 -18.75
C SER A 236 -15.23 -3.07 -20.02
N ASP A 237 -13.98 -2.69 -20.37
CA ASP A 237 -13.31 -3.14 -21.60
C ASP A 237 -12.57 -4.49 -21.42
N GLY A 238 -12.62 -5.09 -20.23
CA GLY A 238 -12.00 -6.37 -19.93
C GLY A 238 -10.50 -6.32 -19.66
N THR A 239 -9.85 -5.15 -19.70
CA THR A 239 -8.41 -5.01 -19.41
C THR A 239 -8.10 -5.46 -17.99
N TYR A 240 -8.91 -5.05 -17.00
CA TYR A 240 -8.74 -5.49 -15.62
C TYR A 240 -8.82 -7.02 -15.49
N ALA A 241 -9.83 -7.65 -16.12
CA ALA A 241 -10.01 -9.11 -16.06
C ALA A 241 -8.79 -9.85 -16.64
N LYS A 242 -8.21 -9.35 -17.74
CA LYS A 242 -7.00 -9.91 -18.36
C LYS A 242 -5.79 -9.81 -17.41
N LEU A 243 -5.59 -8.66 -16.76
CA LEU A 243 -4.52 -8.47 -15.78
C LEU A 243 -4.72 -9.38 -14.57
N SER A 244 -5.93 -9.45 -14.04
CA SER A 244 -6.26 -10.32 -12.91
C SER A 244 -6.01 -11.78 -13.23
N GLN A 245 -6.44 -12.25 -14.41
CA GLN A 245 -6.19 -13.61 -14.87
C GLN A 245 -4.70 -13.91 -15.06
N LYS A 246 -3.93 -12.95 -15.60
CA LYS A 246 -2.48 -13.09 -15.81
C LYS A 246 -1.72 -13.36 -14.51
N TYR A 247 -2.05 -12.64 -13.43
CA TYR A 247 -1.29 -12.68 -12.18
C TYR A 247 -1.85 -13.66 -11.14
N PHE A 248 -3.17 -13.87 -11.14
CA PHE A 248 -3.85 -14.63 -10.10
C PHE A 248 -4.59 -15.87 -10.60
N ALA A 249 -4.65 -16.09 -11.92
CA ALA A 249 -5.47 -17.13 -12.54
C ALA A 249 -6.96 -17.07 -12.12
N SER A 250 -7.44 -15.91 -11.73
CA SER A 250 -8.81 -15.65 -11.29
C SER A 250 -9.10 -14.15 -11.32
N ASP A 251 -10.39 -13.80 -11.31
CA ASP A 251 -10.82 -12.43 -11.10
C ASP A 251 -10.79 -12.11 -9.60
N ILE A 252 -10.00 -11.11 -9.20
CA ILE A 252 -9.82 -10.72 -7.79
C ILE A 252 -10.64 -9.48 -7.39
N ARG A 253 -11.57 -9.02 -8.25
CA ARG A 253 -12.48 -7.93 -7.90
C ARG A 253 -13.25 -8.25 -6.62
N CYS A 254 -13.60 -7.20 -5.88
CA CYS A 254 -14.57 -7.32 -4.79
C CYS A 254 -15.93 -7.79 -5.34
N GLN A 255 -16.47 -8.83 -4.73
CA GLN A 255 -17.81 -9.34 -5.02
C GLN A 255 -18.83 -8.70 -4.07
#